data_691a89c5d5c2b1af405d0d9a59454230
#
_entry.id   691a89c5d5c2b1af405d0d9a59454230
#
_cell.length_a   1.000
_cell.length_b   1.000
_cell.length_c   1.000
_cell.angle_alpha   90.00
_cell.angle_beta   90.00
_cell.angle_gamma   90.00
#
_symmetry.space_group_name_H-M   'P 1'
#
loop_
_entity.id
_entity.type
_entity.pdbx_description
1 polymer ?
#
loop_
_entity_poly.entity_id
_entity_poly.type
_entity_poly.pdbx_seq_one_letter_code
_entity_poly.pdbx_strand_id
1 'polypeptide(L)'
;MRKGLFLVVFACVFAMFWTAGCTDKKPAVADSLAVDTLSSDTVLADTLEELMADQSIPVAADELFDDFIFNFAGNRKQQIRRILFPLTVVENGQKRSISRNSWKTDHFFMEQGFYTLILDDRKQMALPKDTSISRVTVERINLENSEVEQFHFDRTTGKWMLTSIQKSTVEDNDNSSFLTFYHRFVTDTVFQMQSLNDFVTFSGPNPDDDFEELVGEITPEQWPAFAPTDLPSGTIYNIIYGEKRVGSTQKIFMLRGISNGQEMEMTFKKSGSQWKLTKLVE
;
A
#
# COMPACT_ATOMS: atom_id res chain seq x y z
N MET A 1 28.05 48.91 -15.36
CA MET A 1 27.28 49.73 -16.32
C MET A 1 26.30 48.86 -17.05
N ARG A 2 24.99 49.30 -17.06
CA ARG A 2 23.82 48.88 -17.84
C ARG A 2 23.28 47.47 -17.57
N LYS A 3 22.31 47.29 -16.74
CA LYS A 3 20.83 47.43 -16.76
C LYS A 3 20.18 47.06 -18.11
N GLY A 4 19.41 45.98 -18.11
CA GLY A 4 18.48 45.57 -19.16
C GLY A 4 17.34 44.75 -18.58
N LEU A 5 16.31 45.45 -18.09
CA LEU A 5 15.02 44.96 -17.63
C LEU A 5 14.16 44.65 -18.87
N PHE A 6 13.67 43.40 -19.03
CA PHE A 6 12.57 43.13 -19.94
C PHE A 6 11.38 42.57 -19.15
N LEU A 7 10.43 43.48 -18.99
CA LEU A 7 9.10 43.25 -18.45
C LEU A 7 8.19 43.01 -19.65
N VAL A 8 7.67 41.81 -19.84
CA VAL A 8 6.63 41.54 -20.84
C VAL A 8 5.32 41.28 -20.11
N VAL A 9 4.47 42.28 -20.17
CA VAL A 9 3.08 42.26 -19.78
C VAL A 9 2.30 41.51 -20.84
N PHE A 10 1.63 40.39 -20.52
CA PHE A 10 0.63 39.81 -21.39
C PHE A 10 -0.75 40.09 -20.78
N ALA A 11 -1.45 41.00 -21.42
CA ALA A 11 -2.80 41.40 -21.05
C ALA A 11 -3.84 40.40 -21.56
N CYS A 12 -4.76 40.07 -20.68
CA CYS A 12 -5.93 39.24 -20.92
C CYS A 12 -6.90 39.89 -21.90
N VAL A 13 -7.39 39.14 -22.87
CA VAL A 13 -8.62 39.47 -23.60
C VAL A 13 -9.69 38.46 -23.22
N PHE A 14 -10.63 38.91 -22.39
CA PHE A 14 -11.89 38.24 -22.13
C PHE A 14 -12.86 38.57 -23.28
N ALA A 15 -13.27 37.57 -24.04
CA ALA A 15 -14.39 37.70 -24.94
C ALA A 15 -15.60 36.99 -24.37
N MET A 16 -16.57 37.77 -23.92
CA MET A 16 -17.92 37.31 -23.55
C MET A 16 -18.71 36.95 -24.81
N PHE A 17 -19.26 35.79 -24.88
CA PHE A 17 -20.38 35.49 -25.76
C PHE A 17 -21.64 35.28 -24.94
N TRP A 18 -22.52 36.26 -24.96
CA TRP A 18 -23.92 36.12 -24.63
C TRP A 18 -24.68 35.77 -25.91
N THR A 19 -25.47 34.71 -25.87
CA THR A 19 -26.62 34.56 -26.76
C THR A 19 -27.82 34.17 -25.93
N ALA A 20 -28.82 35.03 -26.03
CA ALA A 20 -30.14 34.94 -25.45
C ALA A 20 -31.14 34.27 -26.39
N GLY A 21 -32.21 33.76 -25.82
CA GLY A 21 -33.53 33.51 -26.45
C GLY A 21 -33.80 32.08 -26.78
N CYS A 22 -34.96 31.48 -26.55
CA CYS A 22 -36.31 32.06 -26.57
C CYS A 22 -37.27 31.23 -25.72
N THR A 23 -38.26 31.90 -25.22
CA THR A 23 -39.53 31.47 -24.65
C THR A 23 -40.35 30.57 -25.55
N ASP A 24 -41.14 29.61 -24.97
CA ASP A 24 -42.59 29.55 -25.17
C ASP A 24 -43.34 28.66 -24.16
N LYS A 25 -44.26 29.31 -23.49
CA LYS A 25 -45.65 28.98 -23.09
C LYS A 25 -45.96 27.77 -22.21
N LYS A 26 -46.45 28.20 -21.02
CA LYS A 26 -47.38 27.48 -20.12
C LYS A 26 -48.75 27.21 -20.80
N PRO A 27 -49.56 26.28 -20.25
CA PRO A 27 -50.64 26.74 -19.39
C PRO A 27 -50.66 26.10 -17.99
N ALA A 28 -51.25 26.84 -17.06
CA ALA A 28 -51.44 26.54 -15.68
C ALA A 28 -52.68 25.65 -15.45
N VAL A 29 -52.58 24.75 -14.45
CA VAL A 29 -53.71 24.45 -13.57
C VAL A 29 -53.16 24.26 -12.14
N ALA A 30 -53.76 24.95 -11.20
CA ALA A 30 -53.51 24.89 -9.78
C ALA A 30 -54.07 23.61 -9.17
N ASP A 31 -53.33 22.99 -8.23
CA ASP A 31 -53.97 22.67 -6.95
C ASP A 31 -52.90 22.46 -5.87
N SER A 32 -53.22 22.95 -4.70
CA SER A 32 -52.39 23.01 -3.51
C SER A 32 -52.37 21.68 -2.77
N LEU A 33 -51.19 21.20 -2.37
CA LEU A 33 -51.06 20.40 -1.13
C LEU A 33 -49.65 20.59 -0.57
N ALA A 34 -49.59 20.78 0.72
CA ALA A 34 -48.40 21.00 1.52
C ALA A 34 -47.36 19.89 1.37
N VAL A 35 -46.10 20.26 1.19
CA VAL A 35 -44.98 19.32 1.20
C VAL A 35 -44.14 19.56 2.44
N ASP A 36 -44.16 18.56 3.28
CA ASP A 36 -43.24 18.34 4.38
C ASP A 36 -41.80 18.25 3.83
N THR A 37 -40.89 19.03 4.42
CA THR A 37 -39.47 19.03 4.12
C THR A 37 -38.84 17.85 4.83
N LEU A 38 -38.66 16.72 4.14
CA LEU A 38 -37.79 15.63 4.59
C LEU A 38 -36.53 15.61 3.75
N SER A 39 -35.44 15.71 4.45
CA SER A 39 -34.05 15.66 4.01
C SER A 39 -33.75 14.47 3.08
N SER A 40 -33.42 14.75 1.81
CA SER A 40 -33.26 13.76 0.73
C SER A 40 -31.80 13.43 0.38
N ASP A 41 -30.82 13.89 1.17
CA ASP A 41 -29.40 13.72 0.76
C ASP A 41 -28.74 12.40 1.26
N THR A 42 -29.36 11.71 2.21
CA THR A 42 -28.76 10.46 2.76
C THR A 42 -29.20 9.21 2.00
N VAL A 43 -30.34 9.25 1.30
CA VAL A 43 -30.91 8.06 0.63
C VAL A 43 -30.28 7.82 -0.73
N LEU A 44 -29.80 8.86 -1.44
CA LEU A 44 -29.17 8.71 -2.76
C LEU A 44 -27.74 8.17 -2.68
N ALA A 45 -27.00 8.48 -1.63
CA ALA A 45 -25.66 7.94 -1.41
C ALA A 45 -25.70 6.44 -1.13
N ASP A 46 -26.62 5.98 -0.26
CA ASP A 46 -26.83 4.56 0.04
C ASP A 46 -27.27 3.76 -1.20
N THR A 47 -28.07 4.34 -2.08
CA THR A 47 -28.58 3.65 -3.29
C THR A 47 -27.50 3.50 -4.36
N LEU A 48 -26.60 4.50 -4.49
CA LEU A 48 -25.47 4.40 -5.46
C LEU A 48 -24.42 3.39 -4.98
N GLU A 49 -24.16 3.37 -3.68
CA GLU A 49 -23.26 2.40 -3.04
C GLU A 49 -23.81 0.96 -3.14
N GLU A 50 -25.15 0.80 -3.07
CA GLU A 50 -25.83 -0.46 -3.23
C GLU A 50 -25.81 -0.97 -4.68
N LEU A 51 -25.96 -0.09 -5.67
CA LEU A 51 -25.83 -0.40 -7.10
C LEU A 51 -24.40 -0.75 -7.50
N MET A 52 -23.39 -0.08 -6.95
CA MET A 52 -21.99 -0.42 -7.19
C MET A 52 -21.56 -1.72 -6.49
N ALA A 53 -22.22 -2.11 -5.41
CA ALA A 53 -21.93 -3.33 -4.65
C ALA A 53 -22.55 -4.59 -5.26
N ASP A 54 -23.51 -4.47 -6.17
CA ASP A 54 -24.17 -5.60 -6.84
C ASP A 54 -23.52 -5.98 -8.18
N GLN A 55 -22.48 -5.26 -8.60
CA GLN A 55 -21.62 -5.74 -9.68
C GLN A 55 -20.90 -7.00 -9.18
N SER A 56 -21.24 -8.12 -9.76
CA SER A 56 -20.52 -9.37 -9.55
C SER A 56 -19.05 -9.14 -9.91
N ILE A 57 -18.16 -9.24 -8.92
CA ILE A 57 -16.71 -9.17 -9.19
C ILE A 57 -16.40 -10.22 -10.25
N PRO A 58 -15.75 -9.84 -11.36
CA PRO A 58 -15.34 -10.80 -12.37
C PRO A 58 -14.57 -11.95 -11.72
N VAL A 59 -14.76 -13.18 -12.18
CA VAL A 59 -14.04 -14.37 -11.66
C VAL A 59 -12.52 -14.15 -11.73
N ALA A 60 -12.06 -13.42 -12.73
CA ALA A 60 -10.67 -13.00 -12.89
C ALA A 60 -10.11 -12.18 -11.70
N ALA A 61 -10.94 -11.45 -10.96
CA ALA A 61 -10.51 -10.69 -9.78
C ALA A 61 -10.07 -11.55 -8.59
N ASP A 62 -10.31 -12.86 -8.62
CA ASP A 62 -9.83 -13.82 -7.63
C ASP A 62 -8.63 -14.64 -8.12
N GLU A 63 -8.14 -14.42 -9.34
CA GLU A 63 -7.00 -15.16 -9.87
C GLU A 63 -5.70 -14.75 -9.17
N LEU A 64 -5.48 -13.45 -9.03
CA LEU A 64 -4.34 -12.89 -8.30
C LEU A 64 -4.78 -12.31 -6.96
N PHE A 65 -3.92 -12.46 -5.97
CA PHE A 65 -4.19 -11.88 -4.65
C PHE A 65 -4.18 -10.35 -4.69
N ASP A 66 -3.30 -9.75 -5.50
CA ASP A 66 -3.19 -8.30 -5.62
C ASP A 66 -4.50 -7.67 -6.12
N ASP A 67 -5.14 -8.26 -7.12
CA ASP A 67 -6.43 -7.78 -7.62
C ASP A 67 -7.54 -7.87 -6.56
N PHE A 68 -7.48 -8.92 -5.73
CA PHE A 68 -8.43 -9.12 -4.63
C PHE A 68 -8.20 -8.13 -3.48
N ILE A 69 -6.96 -7.97 -3.01
CA ILE A 69 -6.68 -7.27 -1.75
C ILE A 69 -7.03 -5.79 -1.80
N PHE A 70 -6.82 -5.11 -2.93
CA PHE A 70 -7.18 -3.70 -3.10
C PHE A 70 -8.70 -3.50 -3.00
N ASN A 71 -9.48 -4.36 -3.65
CA ASN A 71 -10.96 -4.34 -3.54
C ASN A 71 -11.42 -4.68 -2.12
N PHE A 72 -10.77 -5.62 -1.45
CA PHE A 72 -11.09 -6.03 -0.09
C PHE A 72 -10.82 -4.90 0.91
N ALA A 73 -9.65 -4.26 0.84
CA ALA A 73 -9.25 -3.19 1.73
C ALA A 73 -10.11 -1.92 1.56
N GLY A 74 -10.51 -1.61 0.33
CA GLY A 74 -11.30 -0.42 0.01
C GLY A 74 -12.79 -0.52 0.32
N ASN A 75 -13.35 -1.73 0.56
CA ASN A 75 -14.80 -1.91 0.58
C ASN A 75 -15.30 -2.80 1.73
N ARG A 76 -16.07 -2.19 2.68
CA ARG A 76 -16.65 -2.89 3.82
C ARG A 76 -17.55 -4.08 3.43
N LYS A 77 -18.38 -3.94 2.38
CA LYS A 77 -19.27 -5.03 1.93
C LYS A 77 -18.44 -6.21 1.42
N GLN A 78 -17.33 -5.96 0.73
CA GLN A 78 -16.40 -7.00 0.30
C GLN A 78 -15.75 -7.70 1.51
N GLN A 79 -15.30 -6.97 2.50
CA GLN A 79 -14.75 -7.58 3.72
C GLN A 79 -15.78 -8.51 4.37
N ILE A 80 -17.02 -8.06 4.58
CA ILE A 80 -18.08 -8.88 5.17
C ILE A 80 -18.39 -10.15 4.35
N ARG A 81 -18.26 -10.10 3.02
CA ARG A 81 -18.48 -11.26 2.13
C ARG A 81 -17.29 -12.21 2.07
N ARG A 82 -16.07 -11.70 2.30
CA ARG A 82 -14.80 -12.40 2.10
C ARG A 82 -14.08 -12.71 3.42
N ILE A 83 -14.76 -12.60 4.55
CA ILE A 83 -14.27 -13.03 5.86
C ILE A 83 -15.04 -14.28 6.28
N LEU A 84 -14.32 -15.29 6.75
CA LEU A 84 -14.90 -16.49 7.33
C LEU A 84 -15.33 -16.21 8.78
N PHE A 85 -16.62 -15.95 8.98
CA PHE A 85 -17.18 -15.69 10.31
C PHE A 85 -17.73 -16.94 10.98
N PRO A 86 -17.58 -17.08 12.31
CA PRO A 86 -16.84 -16.20 13.24
C PRO A 86 -15.34 -16.23 12.96
N LEU A 87 -14.73 -15.03 12.78
CA LEU A 87 -13.31 -14.93 12.46
C LEU A 87 -12.47 -15.27 13.69
N THR A 88 -11.60 -16.27 13.56
CA THR A 88 -10.68 -16.67 14.62
C THR A 88 -9.54 -15.67 14.75
N VAL A 89 -9.28 -15.22 15.99
CA VAL A 89 -8.11 -14.43 16.36
C VAL A 89 -7.32 -15.17 17.39
N VAL A 90 -6.03 -15.36 17.14
CA VAL A 90 -5.09 -16.00 18.07
C VAL A 90 -4.15 -14.92 18.61
N GLU A 91 -4.04 -14.80 19.92
CA GLU A 91 -3.19 -13.84 20.61
C GLU A 91 -2.59 -14.51 21.85
N ASN A 92 -1.26 -14.56 21.95
CA ASN A 92 -0.56 -15.22 23.05
C ASN A 92 -1.04 -16.68 23.31
N GLY A 93 -1.31 -17.41 22.23
CA GLY A 93 -1.84 -18.78 22.28
C GLY A 93 -3.32 -18.91 22.65
N GLN A 94 -3.97 -17.80 23.03
CA GLN A 94 -5.40 -17.78 23.34
C GLN A 94 -6.20 -17.51 22.06
N LYS A 95 -7.31 -18.27 21.92
CA LYS A 95 -8.22 -18.10 20.78
C LYS A 95 -9.45 -17.30 21.21
N ARG A 96 -9.78 -16.26 20.43
CA ARG A 96 -11.05 -15.56 20.50
C ARG A 96 -11.67 -15.47 19.11
N SER A 97 -12.91 -15.08 19.02
CA SER A 97 -13.59 -14.93 17.73
C SER A 97 -14.23 -13.56 17.60
N ILE A 98 -14.25 -13.06 16.37
CA ILE A 98 -14.95 -11.83 15.99
C ILE A 98 -16.19 -12.23 15.19
N SER A 99 -17.38 -11.77 15.64
CA SER A 99 -18.62 -11.98 14.91
C SER A 99 -18.72 -11.00 13.73
N ARG A 100 -19.56 -11.31 12.75
CA ARG A 100 -19.83 -10.45 11.60
C ARG A 100 -20.24 -9.02 12.02
N ASN A 101 -21.07 -8.91 13.04
CA ASN A 101 -21.58 -7.61 13.51
C ASN A 101 -20.51 -6.80 14.28
N SER A 102 -19.51 -7.49 14.83
CA SER A 102 -18.43 -6.87 15.61
C SER A 102 -17.21 -6.51 14.73
N TRP A 103 -17.21 -6.89 13.45
CA TRP A 103 -16.15 -6.56 12.54
C TRP A 103 -16.10 -5.05 12.25
N LYS A 104 -14.94 -4.46 12.46
CA LYS A 104 -14.64 -3.09 12.05
C LYS A 104 -13.88 -3.16 10.72
N THR A 105 -14.26 -2.31 9.78
CA THR A 105 -13.54 -2.21 8.49
C THR A 105 -12.07 -1.90 8.73
N ASP A 106 -11.21 -2.64 8.06
CA ASP A 106 -9.76 -2.44 8.09
C ASP A 106 -9.30 -1.99 6.70
N HIS A 107 -8.72 -0.82 6.60
CA HIS A 107 -8.25 -0.27 5.33
C HIS A 107 -6.82 -0.70 4.98
N PHE A 108 -6.20 -1.51 5.83
CA PHE A 108 -4.84 -2.02 5.62
C PHE A 108 -3.87 -0.89 5.23
N PHE A 109 -3.11 -1.10 4.18
CA PHE A 109 -2.10 -0.17 3.66
C PHE A 109 -2.67 0.98 2.81
N MET A 110 -3.99 1.03 2.58
CA MET A 110 -4.59 2.02 1.67
C MET A 110 -4.36 3.47 2.12
N GLU A 111 -4.39 3.71 3.44
CA GLU A 111 -4.22 5.06 3.99
C GLU A 111 -2.78 5.56 3.90
N GLN A 112 -1.79 4.66 3.99
CA GLN A 112 -0.37 5.06 3.87
C GLN A 112 0.11 5.15 2.43
N GLY A 113 -0.65 4.64 1.45
CA GLY A 113 -0.36 4.76 0.03
C GLY A 113 0.74 3.84 -0.49
N PHE A 114 1.25 2.93 0.31
CA PHE A 114 2.26 1.94 -0.07
C PHE A 114 2.15 0.65 0.76
N TYR A 115 2.76 -0.42 0.28
CA TYR A 115 2.99 -1.66 1.02
C TYR A 115 4.40 -2.18 0.78
N THR A 116 4.81 -3.18 1.52
CA THR A 116 6.16 -3.73 1.43
C THR A 116 6.17 -5.22 1.11
N LEU A 117 7.27 -5.69 0.54
CA LEU A 117 7.61 -7.09 0.40
C LEU A 117 9.00 -7.31 1.02
N ILE A 118 9.10 -8.22 1.97
CA ILE A 118 10.37 -8.66 2.56
C ILE A 118 10.68 -10.04 2.00
N LEU A 119 11.53 -10.09 0.98
CA LEU A 119 11.83 -11.29 0.21
C LEU A 119 13.21 -11.84 0.59
N ASP A 120 13.38 -13.16 0.49
CA ASP A 120 14.66 -13.83 0.71
C ASP A 120 15.52 -13.91 -0.55
N ASP A 121 14.87 -13.95 -1.72
CA ASP A 121 15.52 -13.97 -3.02
C ASP A 121 14.67 -13.32 -4.12
N ARG A 122 15.32 -13.01 -5.25
CA ARG A 122 14.64 -12.35 -6.38
C ARG A 122 13.58 -13.21 -7.08
N LYS A 123 13.60 -14.53 -6.93
CA LYS A 123 12.59 -15.41 -7.54
C LYS A 123 11.22 -15.17 -6.91
N GLN A 124 11.20 -14.74 -5.65
CA GLN A 124 9.95 -14.41 -4.95
C GLN A 124 9.24 -13.18 -5.53
N MET A 125 9.94 -12.34 -6.31
CA MET A 125 9.33 -11.19 -7.01
C MET A 125 8.27 -11.61 -8.05
N ALA A 126 8.31 -12.86 -8.52
CA ALA A 126 7.33 -13.39 -9.45
C ALA A 126 6.05 -13.92 -8.76
N LEU A 127 6.08 -14.17 -7.45
CA LEU A 127 4.97 -14.78 -6.72
C LEU A 127 3.66 -13.97 -6.76
N PRO A 128 3.66 -12.63 -6.75
CA PRO A 128 2.41 -11.86 -6.91
C PRO A 128 1.65 -12.16 -8.20
N LYS A 129 2.34 -12.64 -9.25
CA LYS A 129 1.77 -12.99 -10.55
C LYS A 129 1.48 -14.49 -10.69
N ASP A 130 1.72 -15.29 -9.66
CA ASP A 130 1.53 -16.74 -9.69
C ASP A 130 0.10 -17.09 -9.27
N THR A 131 -0.72 -17.50 -10.24
CA THR A 131 -2.12 -17.90 -10.04
C THR A 131 -2.28 -19.21 -9.26
N SER A 132 -1.21 -20.00 -9.09
CA SER A 132 -1.22 -21.25 -8.32
C SER A 132 -1.16 -21.04 -6.80
N ILE A 133 -0.80 -19.84 -6.36
CA ILE A 133 -0.77 -19.50 -4.93
C ILE A 133 -2.17 -19.56 -4.35
N SER A 134 -2.30 -20.28 -3.25
CA SER A 134 -3.55 -20.50 -2.53
C SER A 134 -3.54 -19.93 -1.11
N ARG A 135 -2.40 -19.42 -0.63
CA ARG A 135 -2.24 -18.80 0.69
C ARG A 135 -1.41 -17.54 0.59
N VAL A 136 -1.90 -16.46 1.21
CA VAL A 136 -1.17 -15.20 1.37
C VAL A 136 -1.37 -14.70 2.80
N THR A 137 -0.32 -14.14 3.38
CA THR A 137 -0.40 -13.46 4.67
C THR A 137 -0.07 -11.99 4.48
N VAL A 138 -0.96 -11.12 4.94
CA VAL A 138 -0.67 -9.69 5.09
C VAL A 138 -0.27 -9.45 6.54
N GLU A 139 0.92 -8.95 6.76
CA GLU A 139 1.41 -8.57 8.09
C GLU A 139 1.27 -7.06 8.27
N ARG A 140 0.65 -6.63 9.34
CA ARG A 140 0.77 -5.27 9.87
C ARG A 140 1.80 -5.31 10.97
N ILE A 141 2.92 -4.66 10.77
CA ILE A 141 4.08 -4.66 11.67
C ILE A 141 4.25 -3.26 12.22
N ASN A 142 4.02 -3.07 13.51
CA ASN A 142 4.35 -1.85 14.21
C ASN A 142 5.76 -1.96 14.78
N LEU A 143 6.70 -1.28 14.16
CA LEU A 143 8.12 -1.36 14.52
C LEU A 143 8.41 -0.68 15.87
N GLU A 144 7.67 0.38 16.21
CA GLU A 144 7.87 1.13 17.46
C GLU A 144 7.39 0.33 18.68
N ASN A 145 6.24 -0.34 18.56
CA ASN A 145 5.63 -1.11 19.65
C ASN A 145 6.03 -2.58 19.64
N SER A 146 6.82 -3.02 18.65
CA SER A 146 7.20 -4.43 18.47
C SER A 146 6.00 -5.37 18.32
N GLU A 147 4.92 -4.94 17.65
CA GLU A 147 3.70 -5.71 17.47
C GLU A 147 3.55 -6.17 16.03
N VAL A 148 3.01 -7.38 15.84
CA VAL A 148 2.71 -7.96 14.54
C VAL A 148 1.30 -8.52 14.53
N GLU A 149 0.48 -8.08 13.57
CA GLU A 149 -0.79 -8.71 13.22
C GLU A 149 -0.68 -9.38 11.85
N GLN A 150 -0.93 -10.68 11.79
CA GLN A 150 -0.91 -11.47 10.56
C GLN A 150 -2.35 -11.81 10.15
N PHE A 151 -2.76 -11.31 9.01
CA PHE A 151 -4.05 -11.60 8.38
C PHE A 151 -3.85 -12.74 7.38
N HIS A 152 -4.38 -13.92 7.68
CA HIS A 152 -4.23 -15.11 6.85
C HIS A 152 -5.37 -15.22 5.84
N PHE A 153 -5.01 -15.19 4.58
CA PHE A 153 -5.92 -15.36 3.46
C PHE A 153 -5.67 -16.71 2.80
N ASP A 154 -6.72 -17.51 2.67
CA ASP A 154 -6.70 -18.76 1.93
C ASP A 154 -7.66 -18.68 0.74
N ARG A 155 -7.29 -19.34 -0.37
CA ARG A 155 -8.13 -19.43 -1.56
C ARG A 155 -9.08 -20.64 -1.42
N THR A 156 -10.28 -20.38 -0.91
CA THR A 156 -11.30 -21.39 -0.65
C THR A 156 -12.31 -21.42 -1.80
N THR A 157 -12.48 -22.57 -2.43
CA THR A 157 -13.38 -22.75 -3.61
C THR A 157 -13.16 -21.70 -4.71
N GLY A 158 -11.89 -21.38 -4.99
CA GLY A 158 -11.50 -20.41 -6.01
C GLY A 158 -11.59 -18.95 -5.59
N LYS A 159 -11.99 -18.65 -4.35
CA LYS A 159 -12.13 -17.28 -3.83
C LYS A 159 -11.19 -17.03 -2.64
N TRP A 160 -10.57 -15.88 -2.62
CA TRP A 160 -9.78 -15.43 -1.48
C TRP A 160 -10.69 -15.09 -0.30
N MET A 161 -10.37 -15.66 0.86
CA MET A 161 -11.10 -15.47 2.11
C MET A 161 -10.12 -15.15 3.24
N LEU A 162 -10.42 -14.15 4.08
CA LEU A 162 -9.73 -13.98 5.35
C LEU A 162 -10.22 -15.06 6.32
N THR A 163 -9.33 -15.93 6.75
CA THR A 163 -9.64 -17.13 7.54
C THR A 163 -9.28 -17.01 9.01
N SER A 164 -8.24 -16.24 9.32
CA SER A 164 -7.80 -16.01 10.71
C SER A 164 -6.90 -14.79 10.82
N ILE A 165 -6.77 -14.30 12.05
CA ILE A 165 -5.79 -13.27 12.43
C ILE A 165 -4.92 -13.87 13.54
N GLN A 166 -3.60 -13.69 13.44
CA GLN A 166 -2.65 -14.00 14.49
C GLN A 166 -1.96 -12.73 14.95
N LYS A 167 -1.92 -12.52 16.28
CA LYS A 167 -1.18 -11.44 16.91
C LYS A 167 0.02 -11.99 17.63
N SER A 168 1.16 -11.36 17.46
CA SER A 168 2.44 -11.75 18.06
C SER A 168 3.32 -10.52 18.21
N THR A 169 4.57 -10.73 18.61
CA THR A 169 5.59 -9.67 18.67
C THR A 169 6.54 -9.77 17.47
N VAL A 170 7.37 -8.73 17.26
CA VAL A 170 8.43 -8.76 16.24
C VAL A 170 9.44 -9.86 16.55
N GLU A 171 9.71 -10.16 17.83
CA GLU A 171 10.63 -11.23 18.26
C GLU A 171 10.17 -12.61 17.79
N ASP A 172 8.86 -12.83 17.72
CA ASP A 172 8.25 -14.10 17.28
C ASP A 172 8.11 -14.19 15.76
N ASN A 173 8.43 -13.11 15.02
CA ASN A 173 8.31 -13.08 13.58
C ASN A 173 9.50 -13.78 12.90
N ASP A 174 9.26 -14.46 11.78
CA ASP A 174 10.31 -15.13 10.99
C ASP A 174 11.38 -14.15 10.47
N ASN A 175 11.02 -12.90 10.32
CA ASN A 175 11.91 -11.81 9.93
C ASN A 175 12.47 -11.01 11.12
N SER A 176 12.33 -11.49 12.37
CA SER A 176 12.63 -10.72 13.59
C SER A 176 14.02 -10.06 13.57
N SER A 177 15.06 -10.83 13.23
CA SER A 177 16.44 -10.33 13.11
C SER A 177 16.57 -9.20 12.08
N PHE A 178 15.85 -9.28 10.97
CA PHE A 178 15.84 -8.23 9.95
C PHE A 178 14.99 -7.04 10.38
N LEU A 179 13.83 -7.25 10.94
CA LEU A 179 12.92 -6.18 11.38
C LEU A 179 13.55 -5.33 12.49
N THR A 180 14.19 -5.97 13.48
CA THR A 180 14.93 -5.27 14.55
C THR A 180 16.08 -4.44 13.96
N PHE A 181 16.83 -5.00 13.02
CA PHE A 181 17.86 -4.28 12.29
C PHE A 181 17.27 -3.12 11.48
N TYR A 182 16.23 -3.37 10.70
CA TYR A 182 15.61 -2.38 9.82
C TYR A 182 15.07 -1.18 10.61
N HIS A 183 14.38 -1.41 11.72
CA HIS A 183 13.90 -0.34 12.57
C HIS A 183 15.03 0.58 13.01
N ARG A 184 16.16 0.02 13.45
CA ARG A 184 17.32 0.81 13.82
C ARG A 184 17.99 1.50 12.62
N PHE A 185 18.03 0.82 11.49
CA PHE A 185 18.59 1.36 10.23
C PHE A 185 17.85 2.63 9.78
N VAL A 186 16.54 2.70 9.95
CA VAL A 186 15.74 3.86 9.52
C VAL A 186 15.62 4.96 10.59
N THR A 187 15.91 4.66 11.87
CA THR A 187 15.77 5.61 12.97
C THR A 187 17.09 6.17 13.51
N ASP A 188 18.22 5.53 13.21
CA ASP A 188 19.56 5.91 13.70
C ASP A 188 20.49 6.11 12.50
N THR A 189 20.74 7.37 12.13
CA THR A 189 21.58 7.73 10.98
C THR A 189 23.03 7.28 11.12
N VAL A 190 23.57 7.25 12.35
CA VAL A 190 24.93 6.75 12.59
C VAL A 190 24.99 5.24 12.36
N PHE A 191 24.01 4.52 12.88
CA PHE A 191 23.89 3.08 12.64
C PHE A 191 23.63 2.78 11.17
N GLN A 192 22.81 3.59 10.49
CA GLN A 192 22.56 3.47 9.05
C GLN A 192 23.88 3.51 8.26
N MET A 193 24.70 4.54 8.48
CA MET A 193 26.02 4.67 7.84
C MET A 193 26.94 3.48 8.13
N GLN A 194 26.98 2.99 9.35
CA GLN A 194 27.77 1.81 9.75
C GLN A 194 27.22 0.51 9.15
N SER A 195 25.97 0.50 8.71
CA SER A 195 25.27 -0.65 8.12
C SER A 195 25.34 -0.68 6.60
N LEU A 196 26.09 0.20 5.98
CA LEU A 196 26.37 0.14 4.56
C LEU A 196 27.51 -0.84 4.29
N ASN A 197 27.49 -1.46 3.11
CA ASN A 197 28.66 -2.14 2.57
C ASN A 197 29.70 -1.09 2.11
N ASP A 198 30.94 -1.51 1.90
CA ASP A 198 32.00 -0.60 1.40
C ASP A 198 31.57 0.09 0.10
N PHE A 199 30.85 -0.64 -0.73
CA PHE A 199 30.18 -0.14 -1.92
C PHE A 199 28.74 -0.63 -1.94
N VAL A 200 27.80 0.29 -2.13
CA VAL A 200 26.37 0.00 -2.36
C VAL A 200 26.10 0.19 -3.85
N THR A 201 25.70 -0.86 -4.55
CA THR A 201 25.25 -0.74 -5.94
C THR A 201 23.99 0.10 -6.00
N PHE A 202 23.99 1.15 -6.79
CA PHE A 202 22.86 2.03 -7.02
C PHE A 202 22.34 1.88 -8.45
N SER A 203 21.04 1.90 -8.62
CA SER A 203 20.36 2.08 -9.91
C SER A 203 19.11 2.94 -9.64
N GLY A 204 18.93 3.98 -10.45
CA GLY A 204 17.81 4.89 -10.33
C GLY A 204 17.66 5.77 -11.56
N PRO A 205 16.62 6.64 -11.60
CA PRO A 205 16.42 7.55 -12.71
C PRO A 205 17.63 8.47 -12.92
N ASN A 206 18.03 8.70 -14.18
CA ASN A 206 19.02 9.71 -14.49
C ASN A 206 18.36 11.10 -14.43
N PRO A 207 18.81 12.02 -13.55
CA PRO A 207 18.18 13.34 -13.44
C PRO A 207 18.37 14.22 -14.71
N ASP A 208 19.32 13.85 -15.58
CA ASP A 208 19.63 14.58 -16.81
C ASP A 208 18.96 13.96 -18.05
N ASP A 209 18.46 12.73 -17.96
CA ASP A 209 17.76 12.02 -19.05
C ASP A 209 16.70 11.04 -18.51
N ASP A 210 15.44 11.37 -18.72
CA ASP A 210 14.29 10.58 -18.26
C ASP A 210 14.21 9.15 -18.86
N PHE A 211 15.00 8.85 -19.89
CA PHE A 211 15.02 7.54 -20.55
C PHE A 211 16.22 6.68 -20.16
N GLU A 212 17.16 7.21 -19.37
CA GLU A 212 18.35 6.50 -18.95
C GLU A 212 18.30 6.20 -17.44
N GLU A 213 18.86 5.05 -17.06
CA GLU A 213 19.14 4.73 -15.68
C GLU A 213 20.57 5.13 -15.30
N LEU A 214 20.72 5.82 -14.19
CA LEU A 214 22.00 6.04 -13.54
C LEU A 214 22.36 4.77 -12.75
N VAL A 215 23.40 4.06 -13.17
CA VAL A 215 23.92 2.89 -12.46
C VAL A 215 25.33 3.20 -11.97
N GLY A 216 25.59 2.92 -10.69
CA GLY A 216 26.88 3.19 -10.09
C GLY A 216 27.09 2.48 -8.76
N GLU A 217 28.18 2.84 -8.11
CA GLU A 217 28.51 2.41 -6.76
C GLU A 217 28.57 3.65 -5.85
N ILE A 218 27.92 3.57 -4.70
CA ILE A 218 27.87 4.62 -3.68
C ILE A 218 28.73 4.19 -2.51
N THR A 219 29.68 5.04 -2.09
CA THR A 219 30.42 4.85 -0.84
C THR A 219 29.61 5.35 0.36
N PRO A 220 29.95 4.90 1.59
CA PRO A 220 29.27 5.41 2.77
C PRO A 220 29.30 6.95 2.91
N GLU A 221 30.38 7.60 2.46
CA GLU A 221 30.51 9.06 2.52
C GLU A 221 29.54 9.77 1.57
N GLN A 222 29.18 9.12 0.45
CA GLN A 222 28.24 9.64 -0.55
C GLN A 222 26.78 9.35 -0.16
N TRP A 223 26.55 8.35 0.70
CA TRP A 223 25.22 7.87 1.06
C TRP A 223 24.23 8.98 1.43
N PRO A 224 24.56 10.03 2.20
CA PRO A 224 23.59 11.06 2.56
C PRO A 224 22.93 11.77 1.35
N ALA A 225 23.56 11.73 0.18
CA ALA A 225 23.00 12.33 -1.05
C ALA A 225 22.06 11.37 -1.81
N PHE A 226 22.11 10.08 -1.50
CA PHE A 226 21.33 9.03 -2.17
C PHE A 226 20.35 8.32 -1.23
N ALA A 227 20.43 8.59 0.07
CA ALA A 227 19.57 7.93 1.05
C ALA A 227 18.10 8.27 0.78
N PRO A 228 17.21 7.28 0.63
CA PRO A 228 15.78 7.53 0.51
C PRO A 228 15.26 8.30 1.72
N THR A 229 14.49 9.37 1.47
CA THR A 229 13.98 10.26 2.54
C THR A 229 12.78 9.69 3.27
N ASP A 230 12.00 8.82 2.61
CA ASP A 230 10.67 8.39 3.07
C ASP A 230 10.63 6.90 3.46
N LEU A 231 11.73 6.39 4.05
CA LEU A 231 11.74 5.02 4.58
C LEU A 231 10.77 4.88 5.76
N PRO A 232 9.82 3.94 5.70
CA PRO A 232 8.85 3.78 6.77
C PRO A 232 9.51 3.30 8.06
N SER A 233 9.34 4.05 9.16
CA SER A 233 9.90 3.77 10.48
C SER A 233 8.87 3.32 11.51
N GLY A 234 7.58 3.56 11.27
CA GLY A 234 6.47 3.22 12.15
C GLY A 234 5.80 1.91 11.78
N THR A 235 4.62 1.98 11.18
CA THR A 235 3.87 0.79 10.73
C THR A 235 4.17 0.47 9.28
N ILE A 236 4.53 -0.77 9.00
CA ILE A 236 4.66 -1.32 7.65
C ILE A 236 3.67 -2.46 7.42
N TYR A 237 3.20 -2.60 6.18
CA TYR A 237 2.38 -3.73 5.74
C TYR A 237 3.19 -4.58 4.79
N ASN A 238 3.53 -5.80 5.22
CA ASN A 238 4.30 -6.75 4.45
C ASN A 238 3.40 -7.86 3.89
N ILE A 239 3.47 -8.12 2.58
CA ILE A 239 2.69 -9.18 1.96
C ILE A 239 3.59 -10.38 1.68
N ILE A 240 3.19 -11.55 2.18
CA ILE A 240 3.90 -12.82 2.04
C ILE A 240 3.07 -13.76 1.17
N TYR A 241 3.60 -14.12 0.01
CA TYR A 241 2.98 -15.04 -0.94
C TYR A 241 3.48 -16.48 -0.72
N GLY A 242 2.55 -17.41 -0.53
CA GLY A 242 2.88 -18.82 -0.34
C GLY A 242 3.49 -19.13 1.03
N GLU A 243 4.40 -20.10 1.05
CA GLU A 243 5.06 -20.54 2.28
C GLU A 243 6.25 -19.65 2.65
N LYS A 244 6.40 -19.42 3.95
CA LYS A 244 7.53 -18.68 4.50
C LYS A 244 8.82 -19.50 4.40
N ARG A 245 9.93 -18.82 4.16
CA ARG A 245 11.27 -19.41 4.24
C ARG A 245 11.96 -18.88 5.50
N VAL A 246 12.74 -19.72 6.14
CA VAL A 246 13.45 -19.39 7.39
C VAL A 246 14.96 -19.49 7.14
N GLY A 247 15.72 -18.58 7.76
CA GLY A 247 17.18 -18.68 7.81
C GLY A 247 17.93 -18.06 6.63
N SER A 248 17.32 -17.16 5.87
CA SER A 248 18.01 -16.44 4.80
C SER A 248 19.10 -15.50 5.34
N THR A 249 20.22 -15.46 4.62
CA THR A 249 21.33 -14.50 4.83
C THR A 249 21.20 -13.26 3.95
N GLN A 250 20.13 -13.16 3.18
CA GLN A 250 19.79 -12.01 2.34
C GLN A 250 18.34 -11.61 2.58
N LYS A 251 18.09 -10.32 2.55
CA LYS A 251 16.73 -9.76 2.47
C LYS A 251 16.66 -8.71 1.38
N ILE A 252 15.62 -8.79 0.57
CA ILE A 252 15.25 -7.75 -0.39
C ILE A 252 14.01 -7.09 0.19
N PHE A 253 14.16 -5.84 0.62
CA PHE A 253 13.06 -5.00 1.09
C PHE A 253 12.58 -4.17 -0.09
N MET A 254 11.35 -4.42 -0.51
CA MET A 254 10.70 -3.65 -1.57
C MET A 254 9.61 -2.79 -0.97
N LEU A 255 9.57 -1.54 -1.37
CA LEU A 255 8.45 -0.64 -1.10
C LEU A 255 7.73 -0.40 -2.43
N ARG A 256 6.43 -0.63 -2.43
CA ARG A 256 5.57 -0.43 -3.60
C ARG A 256 4.47 0.57 -3.31
N GLY A 257 4.46 1.65 -4.06
CA GLY A 257 3.41 2.65 -4.03
C GLY A 257 2.11 2.13 -4.63
N ILE A 258 0.99 2.59 -4.09
CA ILE A 258 -0.35 2.27 -4.57
C ILE A 258 -0.73 3.32 -5.62
N SER A 259 -0.96 2.89 -6.87
CA SER A 259 -1.45 3.74 -7.97
C SER A 259 -0.51 4.87 -8.44
N ASN A 260 0.72 4.96 -7.93
CA ASN A 260 1.70 5.98 -8.32
C ASN A 260 2.92 5.42 -9.07
N GLY A 261 3.01 4.09 -9.23
CA GLY A 261 4.11 3.44 -9.92
C GLY A 261 5.46 3.46 -9.19
N GLN A 262 5.52 4.01 -7.97
CA GLN A 262 6.76 4.02 -7.20
C GLN A 262 7.14 2.60 -6.78
N GLU A 263 8.38 2.24 -7.04
CA GLU A 263 8.98 1.01 -6.53
C GLU A 263 10.42 1.31 -6.10
N MET A 264 10.76 0.92 -4.87
CA MET A 264 12.11 1.01 -4.34
C MET A 264 12.54 -0.35 -3.84
N GLU A 265 13.76 -0.77 -4.15
CA GLU A 265 14.36 -2.02 -3.70
C GLU A 265 15.62 -1.75 -2.90
N MET A 266 15.70 -2.25 -1.68
CA MET A 266 16.94 -2.32 -0.90
C MET A 266 17.32 -3.78 -0.67
N THR A 267 18.53 -4.17 -1.06
CA THR A 267 19.05 -5.50 -0.80
C THR A 267 20.03 -5.47 0.36
N PHE A 268 19.75 -6.25 1.39
CA PHE A 268 20.60 -6.43 2.56
C PHE A 268 21.17 -7.84 2.59
N LYS A 269 22.44 -7.96 2.99
CA LYS A 269 23.10 -9.25 3.17
C LYS A 269 23.71 -9.33 4.56
N LYS A 270 23.69 -10.51 5.17
CA LYS A 270 24.40 -10.77 6.43
C LYS A 270 25.91 -10.92 6.16
N SER A 271 26.69 -10.12 6.90
CA SER A 271 28.13 -10.31 7.04
C SER A 271 28.39 -10.68 8.49
N GLY A 272 28.67 -11.97 8.75
CA GLY A 272 28.65 -12.49 10.11
C GLY A 272 27.27 -12.39 10.78
N SER A 273 27.18 -11.67 11.89
CA SER A 273 25.91 -11.42 12.60
C SER A 273 25.20 -10.12 12.16
N GLN A 274 25.83 -9.29 11.34
CA GLN A 274 25.35 -7.98 10.99
C GLN A 274 24.74 -7.95 9.59
N TRP A 275 23.64 -7.22 9.42
CA TRP A 275 23.07 -6.89 8.14
C TRP A 275 23.81 -5.67 7.53
N LYS A 276 24.08 -5.73 6.23
CA LYS A 276 24.68 -4.65 5.46
C LYS A 276 23.84 -4.37 4.22
N LEU A 277 23.55 -3.09 3.95
CA LEU A 277 22.97 -2.67 2.67
C LEU A 277 24.00 -2.86 1.57
N THR A 278 23.64 -3.56 0.50
CA THR A 278 24.53 -3.86 -0.63
C THR A 278 24.00 -3.31 -1.96
N LYS A 279 22.69 -2.99 -2.03
CA LYS A 279 22.08 -2.48 -3.26
C LYS A 279 20.88 -1.59 -2.93
N LEU A 280 20.73 -0.50 -3.67
CA LEU A 280 19.56 0.37 -3.73
C LEU A 280 19.12 0.52 -5.18
N VAL A 281 17.80 0.38 -5.43
CA VAL A 281 17.14 0.67 -6.72
C VAL A 281 15.95 1.58 -6.44
N GLU A 282 15.83 2.66 -7.20
CA GLU A 282 14.73 3.62 -7.15
C GLU A 282 14.04 3.75 -8.50
#